data_6e0806333553d20bc9bf0de765cbf2e3
#
_entry.id   6e0806333553d20bc9bf0de765cbf2e3
#
_cell.length_a   1.000
_cell.length_b   1.000
_cell.length_c   1.000
_cell.angle_alpha   90.00
_cell.angle_beta   90.00
_cell.angle_gamma   90.00
#
_symmetry.space_group_name_H-M   'P 1'
#
loop_
_entity.id
_entity.type
_entity.pdbx_description
1 polymer ?
#
loop_
_entity_poly.entity_id
_entity_poly.type
_entity_poly.pdbx_seq_one_letter_code
_entity_poly.pdbx_strand_id
1 'polypeptide(L)'
;MCGLHAQVVKQNEPALVYYSPMTTIVLDFTYTVETFEPGIYAAYAEAMLGASDAVKENKKVYTLKNVQINTSTGTDYDRPHKITAEGGIPMLLTINEKGILTGYNVPAVQDKKEPRKTGFNPDNDKAIKTKSPIAPYPEEVLKAATPMGQAHEVAKQIFHLRETRMYLLNGEVEHAPADGEAMKLVLAELDKQEQALTELFIGKRSKKTAHKHIRLTPDKADQLYYFSEENGFTDAENIDADTIKVTLNAQKQSLLPPAELGKKQKAPALSQIVYNLPGSCEVKVTYKGRSMNKRTVSVAQFGVDVPLSQDLFTGATLPVIVFDEKTGNIKSISK
;
A
#
# COMPACT_ATOMS: atom_id res chain seq x y z
N MET A 1 -9.46 -14.27 -31.32
CA MET A 1 -10.44 -15.34 -31.01
C MET A 1 -9.77 -16.28 -30.01
N CYS A 2 -10.00 -16.10 -28.71
CA CYS A 2 -9.53 -17.02 -27.69
C CYS A 2 -10.55 -18.12 -27.57
N GLY A 3 -10.20 -19.34 -28.03
CA GLY A 3 -11.01 -20.51 -27.87
C GLY A 3 -11.05 -20.97 -26.42
N LEU A 4 -12.18 -20.84 -25.75
CA LEU A 4 -12.47 -21.53 -24.51
C LEU A 4 -12.50 -23.04 -24.80
N HIS A 5 -11.45 -23.75 -24.42
CA HIS A 5 -11.50 -25.20 -24.37
C HIS A 5 -12.18 -25.60 -23.05
N ALA A 6 -13.50 -25.73 -23.09
CA ALA A 6 -14.23 -26.41 -22.03
C ALA A 6 -13.83 -27.90 -22.07
N GLN A 7 -13.03 -28.36 -21.09
CA GLN A 7 -12.81 -29.78 -20.90
C GLN A 7 -14.11 -30.41 -20.41
N VAL A 8 -14.70 -31.26 -21.24
CA VAL A 8 -15.86 -32.07 -20.87
C VAL A 8 -15.40 -33.09 -19.83
N VAL A 9 -15.76 -32.87 -18.57
CA VAL A 9 -15.58 -33.86 -17.50
C VAL A 9 -16.57 -34.98 -17.73
N LYS A 10 -16.11 -36.22 -17.88
CA LYS A 10 -17.01 -37.41 -17.90
C LYS A 10 -17.79 -37.42 -16.59
N GLN A 11 -19.08 -37.43 -16.67
CA GLN A 11 -20.04 -37.16 -15.59
C GLN A 11 -20.06 -38.17 -14.43
N ASN A 12 -19.29 -39.27 -14.46
CA ASN A 12 -19.45 -40.40 -13.54
C ASN A 12 -18.24 -40.76 -12.67
N GLU A 13 -17.16 -39.95 -12.66
CA GLU A 13 -16.01 -40.23 -11.79
C GLU A 13 -15.88 -39.11 -10.76
N PRO A 14 -15.89 -39.44 -9.44
CA PRO A 14 -15.63 -38.43 -8.43
C PRO A 14 -14.21 -37.88 -8.60
N ALA A 15 -14.08 -36.61 -8.93
CA ALA A 15 -12.81 -35.94 -9.14
C ALA A 15 -12.79 -34.63 -8.37
N LEU A 16 -11.66 -34.34 -7.73
CA LEU A 16 -11.37 -33.04 -7.14
C LEU A 16 -10.51 -32.24 -8.12
N VAL A 17 -10.89 -31.00 -8.34
CA VAL A 17 -10.07 -30.06 -9.13
C VAL A 17 -9.56 -28.95 -8.21
N TYR A 18 -8.27 -28.71 -8.25
CA TYR A 18 -7.62 -27.58 -7.60
C TYR A 18 -6.68 -26.87 -8.59
N TYR A 19 -6.23 -25.69 -8.24
CA TYR A 19 -5.44 -24.85 -9.14
C TYR A 19 -4.10 -24.50 -8.52
N SER A 20 -3.10 -24.28 -9.37
CA SER A 20 -1.83 -23.69 -8.93
C SER A 20 -2.03 -22.23 -8.53
N PRO A 21 -1.27 -21.72 -7.55
CA PRO A 21 -1.28 -20.31 -7.22
C PRO A 21 -0.62 -19.47 -8.31
N MET A 22 -1.04 -18.22 -8.44
CA MET A 22 -0.44 -17.20 -9.31
C MET A 22 0.07 -16.04 -8.46
N THR A 23 1.33 -15.68 -8.62
CA THR A 23 1.97 -14.57 -7.91
C THR A 23 1.83 -13.28 -8.71
N THR A 24 1.34 -12.23 -8.05
CA THR A 24 1.37 -10.85 -8.56
C THR A 24 2.31 -10.04 -7.68
N ILE A 25 3.24 -9.29 -8.28
CA ILE A 25 4.10 -8.35 -7.57
C ILE A 25 3.30 -7.07 -7.30
N VAL A 26 3.37 -6.59 -6.07
CA VAL A 26 2.70 -5.35 -5.63
C VAL A 26 3.76 -4.38 -5.17
N LEU A 27 3.90 -3.28 -5.89
CA LEU A 27 4.74 -2.15 -5.51
C LEU A 27 3.88 -1.14 -4.76
N ASP A 28 4.29 -0.83 -3.54
CA ASP A 28 3.59 0.10 -2.66
C ASP A 28 4.47 1.34 -2.46
N PHE A 29 4.20 2.37 -3.25
CA PHE A 29 4.91 3.64 -3.21
C PHE A 29 4.31 4.55 -2.15
N THR A 30 5.16 5.07 -1.27
CA THR A 30 4.81 6.09 -0.28
C THR A 30 5.42 7.41 -0.70
N TYR A 31 4.61 8.45 -0.78
CA TYR A 31 5.05 9.81 -1.10
C TYR A 31 4.34 10.84 -0.24
N THR A 32 4.96 12.02 -0.10
CA THR A 32 4.35 13.14 0.61
C THR A 32 3.84 14.17 -0.36
N VAL A 33 2.71 14.78 -0.02
CA VAL A 33 2.11 15.91 -0.72
C VAL A 33 2.13 17.08 0.25
N GLU A 34 2.92 18.09 -0.06
CA GLU A 34 2.94 19.37 0.64
C GLU A 34 2.10 20.35 -0.16
N THR A 35 1.08 20.91 0.48
CA THR A 35 0.17 21.90 -0.14
C THR A 35 0.42 23.23 0.51
N PHE A 36 0.62 24.23 -0.31
CA PHE A 36 0.83 25.63 0.06
C PHE A 36 -0.35 26.45 -0.43
N GLU A 37 -1.04 27.12 0.47
CA GLU A 37 -2.19 27.96 0.18
C GLU A 37 -1.87 29.37 0.69
N PRO A 38 -1.89 30.42 -0.16
CA PRO A 38 -1.58 31.79 0.27
C PRO A 38 -2.68 32.30 1.19
N GLY A 39 -2.27 33.11 2.16
CA GLY A 39 -3.19 33.89 2.95
C GLY A 39 -3.80 35.04 2.14
N ILE A 40 -5.00 35.46 2.49
CA ILE A 40 -5.69 36.56 1.79
C ILE A 40 -4.95 37.91 1.92
N TYR A 41 -4.11 38.05 2.96
CA TYR A 41 -3.28 39.22 3.20
C TYR A 41 -1.79 38.93 2.97
N ALA A 42 -1.41 37.91 2.22
CA ALA A 42 -0.02 37.50 2.01
C ALA A 42 0.86 38.62 1.44
N ALA A 43 0.30 39.51 0.63
CA ALA A 43 1.01 40.68 0.09
C ALA A 43 1.47 41.68 1.19
N TYR A 44 0.85 41.66 2.35
CA TYR A 44 1.13 42.58 3.47
C TYR A 44 1.89 41.91 4.61
N ALA A 45 2.20 40.62 4.50
CA ALA A 45 2.78 39.80 5.58
C ALA A 45 4.11 40.35 6.07
N GLU A 46 5.01 40.70 5.17
CA GLU A 46 6.33 41.27 5.51
C GLU A 46 6.21 42.66 6.13
N ALA A 47 5.40 43.55 5.55
CA ALA A 47 5.26 44.92 6.03
C ALA A 47 4.56 45.02 7.40
N MET A 48 3.59 44.16 7.68
CA MET A 48 2.75 44.24 8.88
C MET A 48 3.18 43.31 10.00
N LEU A 49 3.72 42.12 9.67
CA LEU A 49 4.11 41.10 10.64
C LEU A 49 5.61 40.76 10.61
N GLY A 50 6.40 41.36 9.68
CA GLY A 50 7.81 41.00 9.47
C GLY A 50 8.00 39.57 8.90
N ALA A 51 6.96 38.95 8.36
CA ALA A 51 6.99 37.60 7.85
C ALA A 51 7.40 37.56 6.38
N SER A 52 8.67 37.33 6.11
CA SER A 52 9.25 37.26 4.74
C SER A 52 8.99 35.91 4.05
N ASP A 53 8.61 34.86 4.80
CA ASP A 53 8.41 33.48 4.33
C ASP A 53 6.94 33.16 4.02
N ALA A 54 6.09 34.17 3.88
CA ALA A 54 4.69 34.00 3.54
C ALA A 54 4.51 33.28 2.20
N VAL A 55 3.54 32.38 2.16
CA VAL A 55 3.15 31.66 0.93
C VAL A 55 2.49 32.67 0.00
N LYS A 56 3.05 32.86 -1.19
CA LYS A 56 2.57 33.82 -2.19
C LYS A 56 1.66 33.21 -3.25
N GLU A 57 1.79 31.90 -3.49
CA GLU A 57 1.07 31.20 -4.57
C GLU A 57 0.58 29.84 -4.10
N ASN A 58 -0.53 29.38 -4.71
CA ASN A 58 -0.98 28.01 -4.53
C ASN A 58 0.01 27.04 -5.19
N LYS A 59 0.61 26.18 -4.40
CA LYS A 59 1.58 25.18 -4.87
C LYS A 59 1.35 23.84 -4.19
N LYS A 60 1.54 22.76 -4.95
CA LYS A 60 1.67 21.42 -4.41
C LYS A 60 3.06 20.89 -4.73
N VAL A 61 3.69 20.25 -3.77
CA VAL A 61 4.99 19.62 -3.95
C VAL A 61 4.87 18.16 -3.56
N TYR A 62 5.22 17.28 -4.49
CA TYR A 62 5.19 15.84 -4.30
C TYR A 62 6.62 15.35 -4.09
N THR A 63 6.83 14.52 -3.09
CA THR A 63 8.14 13.94 -2.81
C THR A 63 8.01 12.44 -2.61
N LEU A 64 8.62 11.66 -3.50
CA LEU A 64 8.66 10.21 -3.38
C LEU A 64 9.59 9.82 -2.21
N LYS A 65 9.08 9.01 -1.27
CA LYS A 65 9.81 8.66 -0.03
C LYS A 65 10.35 7.24 -0.08
N ASN A 66 9.49 6.27 -0.39
CA ASN A 66 9.84 4.86 -0.28
C ASN A 66 8.99 4.03 -1.24
N VAL A 67 9.45 2.82 -1.53
CA VAL A 67 8.68 1.76 -2.20
C VAL A 67 8.86 0.45 -1.43
N GLN A 68 7.76 -0.22 -1.14
CA GLN A 68 7.77 -1.58 -0.61
C GLN A 68 7.42 -2.56 -1.74
N ILE A 69 8.14 -3.68 -1.79
CA ILE A 69 7.92 -4.75 -2.77
C ILE A 69 7.25 -5.90 -2.03
N ASN A 70 6.00 -6.13 -2.35
CA ASN A 70 5.16 -7.17 -1.77
C ASN A 70 4.67 -8.12 -2.86
N THR A 71 4.04 -9.22 -2.46
CA THR A 71 3.39 -10.16 -3.36
C THR A 71 1.95 -10.39 -2.92
N SER A 72 1.07 -10.58 -3.89
CA SER A 72 -0.29 -11.08 -3.66
C SER A 72 -0.50 -12.37 -4.43
N THR A 73 -1.36 -13.23 -3.91
CA THR A 73 -1.65 -14.55 -4.50
C THR A 73 -3.04 -14.55 -5.10
N GLY A 74 -3.11 -14.92 -6.36
CA GLY A 74 -4.31 -15.28 -7.09
C GLY A 74 -4.33 -16.76 -7.43
N THR A 75 -5.34 -17.16 -8.19
CA THR A 75 -5.51 -18.51 -8.74
C THR A 75 -5.09 -18.52 -10.20
N ASP A 76 -4.28 -19.48 -10.58
CA ASP A 76 -3.91 -19.72 -11.98
C ASP A 76 -4.92 -20.71 -12.60
N TYR A 77 -5.96 -20.16 -13.21
CA TYR A 77 -7.01 -20.97 -13.84
C TYR A 77 -6.53 -21.72 -15.09
N ASP A 78 -5.38 -21.37 -15.63
CA ASP A 78 -4.79 -22.03 -16.79
C ASP A 78 -3.99 -23.30 -16.38
N ARG A 79 -3.76 -23.49 -15.06
CA ARG A 79 -3.10 -24.68 -14.51
C ARG A 79 -4.00 -25.45 -13.53
N PRO A 80 -5.06 -26.13 -14.03
CA PRO A 80 -5.89 -26.99 -13.22
C PRO A 80 -5.23 -28.36 -12.99
N HIS A 81 -5.35 -28.88 -11.78
CA HIS A 81 -4.95 -30.24 -11.39
C HIS A 81 -6.20 -31.04 -11.02
N LYS A 82 -6.35 -32.19 -11.65
CA LYS A 82 -7.47 -33.10 -11.41
C LYS A 82 -6.99 -34.35 -10.69
N ILE A 83 -7.62 -34.69 -9.57
CA ILE A 83 -7.37 -35.95 -8.84
C ILE A 83 -8.62 -36.79 -8.89
N THR A 84 -8.48 -38.08 -9.28
CA THR A 84 -9.55 -39.06 -9.27
C THR A 84 -9.33 -40.09 -8.16
N ALA A 85 -10.41 -40.70 -7.68
CA ALA A 85 -10.34 -41.69 -6.59
C ALA A 85 -9.64 -43.01 -6.99
N GLU A 86 -9.38 -43.25 -8.28
CA GLU A 86 -8.80 -44.50 -8.81
C GLU A 86 -7.33 -44.73 -8.39
N GLY A 87 -6.64 -43.69 -7.87
CA GLY A 87 -5.22 -43.81 -7.47
C GLY A 87 -4.99 -44.48 -6.11
N GLY A 88 -6.01 -44.96 -5.42
CA GLY A 88 -5.89 -45.58 -4.09
C GLY A 88 -5.45 -44.62 -2.96
N ILE A 89 -5.28 -43.34 -3.26
CA ILE A 89 -4.95 -42.30 -2.27
C ILE A 89 -6.25 -41.77 -1.67
N PRO A 90 -6.45 -41.83 -0.33
CA PRO A 90 -7.61 -41.22 0.30
C PRO A 90 -7.71 -39.73 -0.02
N MET A 91 -8.90 -39.26 -0.42
CA MET A 91 -9.12 -37.85 -0.78
C MET A 91 -9.24 -36.96 0.47
N LEU A 92 -8.18 -36.89 1.26
CA LEU A 92 -8.09 -36.06 2.48
C LEU A 92 -7.48 -34.68 2.14
N LEU A 93 -7.92 -34.05 1.06
CA LEU A 93 -7.38 -32.80 0.56
C LEU A 93 -8.13 -31.62 1.14
N THR A 94 -7.38 -30.59 1.50
CA THR A 94 -7.88 -29.29 1.93
C THR A 94 -7.52 -28.25 0.88
N ILE A 95 -8.52 -27.53 0.39
CA ILE A 95 -8.37 -26.41 -0.55
C ILE A 95 -8.97 -25.14 0.07
N ASN A 96 -8.38 -23.98 -0.21
CA ASN A 96 -8.90 -22.71 0.26
C ASN A 96 -10.05 -22.18 -0.62
N GLU A 97 -10.65 -21.05 -0.23
CA GLU A 97 -11.73 -20.38 -0.98
C GLU A 97 -11.35 -20.02 -2.44
N LYS A 98 -10.06 -19.95 -2.75
CA LYS A 98 -9.55 -19.69 -4.11
C LYS A 98 -9.31 -20.96 -4.94
N GLY A 99 -9.63 -22.13 -4.40
CA GLY A 99 -9.40 -23.40 -5.07
C GLY A 99 -7.93 -23.85 -5.09
N ILE A 100 -7.07 -23.28 -4.24
CA ILE A 100 -5.66 -23.65 -4.14
C ILE A 100 -5.50 -24.73 -3.06
N LEU A 101 -4.68 -25.75 -3.35
CA LEU A 101 -4.36 -26.82 -2.43
C LEU A 101 -3.58 -26.28 -1.22
N THR A 102 -4.06 -26.54 -0.01
CA THR A 102 -3.43 -26.11 1.25
C THR A 102 -2.97 -27.24 2.15
N GLY A 103 -3.54 -28.44 1.97
CA GLY A 103 -3.16 -29.57 2.82
C GLY A 103 -3.60 -30.93 2.31
N TYR A 104 -2.96 -31.95 2.84
CA TYR A 104 -3.38 -33.35 2.76
C TYR A 104 -3.38 -33.93 4.17
N ASN A 105 -4.47 -34.59 4.56
CA ASN A 105 -4.69 -35.19 5.88
C ASN A 105 -4.49 -34.20 7.04
N VAL A 106 -4.67 -32.91 6.77
CA VAL A 106 -4.57 -31.86 7.81
C VAL A 106 -5.83 -31.93 8.68
N PRO A 107 -5.71 -32.07 10.02
CA PRO A 107 -6.87 -31.99 10.91
C PRO A 107 -7.62 -30.69 10.67
N ALA A 108 -8.95 -30.75 10.63
CA ALA A 108 -9.79 -29.55 10.50
C ALA A 108 -9.51 -28.62 11.69
N VAL A 109 -8.66 -27.65 11.50
CA VAL A 109 -8.48 -26.53 12.42
C VAL A 109 -9.71 -25.67 12.24
N GLN A 110 -10.51 -25.50 13.30
CA GLN A 110 -11.52 -24.44 13.31
C GLN A 110 -10.80 -23.12 13.09
N ASP A 111 -10.94 -22.57 11.89
CA ASP A 111 -10.40 -21.24 11.58
C ASP A 111 -10.90 -20.26 12.65
N LYS A 112 -10.02 -19.91 13.58
CA LYS A 112 -10.14 -18.64 14.26
C LYS A 112 -9.98 -17.62 13.14
N LYS A 113 -11.11 -17.11 12.65
CA LYS A 113 -11.16 -15.96 11.76
C LYS A 113 -10.29 -14.88 12.41
N GLU A 114 -9.03 -14.77 11.96
CA GLU A 114 -8.30 -13.55 12.24
C GLU A 114 -9.17 -12.41 11.72
N PRO A 115 -9.38 -11.36 12.52
CA PRO A 115 -10.16 -10.23 12.05
C PRO A 115 -9.50 -9.77 10.75
N ARG A 116 -10.25 -9.87 9.66
CA ARG A 116 -9.83 -9.31 8.37
C ARG A 116 -9.35 -7.90 8.67
N LYS A 117 -8.05 -7.66 8.57
CA LYS A 117 -7.55 -6.30 8.44
C LYS A 117 -8.28 -5.77 7.22
N THR A 118 -9.32 -5.00 7.47
CA THR A 118 -10.14 -4.38 6.44
C THR A 118 -9.17 -3.73 5.49
N GLY A 119 -9.14 -4.26 4.26
CA GLY A 119 -8.31 -3.72 3.22
C GLY A 119 -8.63 -2.24 3.15
N PHE A 120 -7.60 -1.44 3.25
CA PHE A 120 -7.67 0.01 3.07
C PHE A 120 -8.43 0.29 1.77
N ASN A 121 -9.61 0.86 1.90
CA ASN A 121 -10.43 1.28 0.78
C ASN A 121 -9.93 2.67 0.37
N PRO A 122 -9.22 2.83 -0.76
CA PRO A 122 -8.64 4.11 -1.14
C PRO A 122 -9.69 5.20 -1.41
N ASP A 123 -10.96 4.83 -1.56
CA ASP A 123 -12.06 5.77 -1.81
C ASP A 123 -12.67 6.38 -0.54
N ASN A 124 -12.20 5.99 0.64
CA ASN A 124 -12.74 6.50 1.89
C ASN A 124 -11.94 7.66 2.49
N ASP A 125 -10.96 8.19 1.76
CA ASP A 125 -10.37 9.49 2.05
C ASP A 125 -11.31 10.62 1.56
N LYS A 126 -12.58 10.54 1.96
CA LYS A 126 -13.34 11.75 2.15
C LYS A 126 -12.59 12.50 3.25
N ALA A 127 -11.63 13.31 2.82
CA ALA A 127 -11.07 14.35 3.65
C ALA A 127 -12.28 15.01 4.33
N ILE A 128 -12.43 14.76 5.62
CA ILE A 128 -13.30 15.55 6.45
C ILE A 128 -12.77 16.95 6.18
N LYS A 129 -13.49 17.68 5.33
CA LYS A 129 -13.28 19.11 5.20
C LYS A 129 -13.69 19.68 6.57
N THR A 130 -12.76 19.61 7.50
CA THR A 130 -12.83 20.46 8.67
C THR A 130 -12.90 21.85 8.10
N LYS A 131 -14.10 22.45 8.16
CA LYS A 131 -14.26 23.87 7.89
C LYS A 131 -13.16 24.53 8.70
N SER A 132 -12.24 25.23 8.02
CA SER A 132 -11.26 26.05 8.71
C SER A 132 -12.02 26.85 9.77
N PRO A 133 -11.59 26.87 11.04
CA PRO A 133 -12.27 27.67 12.03
C PRO A 133 -12.40 29.07 11.45
N ILE A 134 -13.61 29.61 11.47
CA ILE A 134 -13.85 30.98 11.01
C ILE A 134 -12.93 31.85 11.88
N ALA A 135 -11.99 32.54 11.25
CA ALA A 135 -11.13 33.45 11.98
C ALA A 135 -11.98 34.46 12.75
N PRO A 136 -11.71 34.69 14.04
CA PRO A 136 -12.48 35.62 14.85
C PRO A 136 -12.16 37.04 14.37
N TYR A 137 -12.85 37.50 13.33
CA TYR A 137 -12.66 38.86 12.83
C TYR A 137 -13.27 39.87 13.80
N PRO A 138 -12.48 40.85 14.28
CA PRO A 138 -13.05 41.97 15.00
C PRO A 138 -13.91 42.80 14.08
N GLU A 139 -14.88 43.53 14.66
CA GLU A 139 -15.82 44.39 13.92
C GLU A 139 -15.12 45.42 13.03
N GLU A 140 -13.96 45.91 13.48
CA GLU A 140 -13.11 46.91 12.78
C GLU A 140 -12.62 46.37 11.43
N VAL A 141 -12.32 45.09 11.32
CA VAL A 141 -11.91 44.42 10.06
C VAL A 141 -13.06 44.47 9.05
N LEU A 142 -14.31 44.25 9.50
CA LEU A 142 -15.47 44.25 8.65
C LEU A 142 -15.84 45.67 8.20
N LYS A 143 -15.49 46.68 9.00
CA LYS A 143 -15.73 48.12 8.68
C LYS A 143 -14.67 48.70 7.75
N ALA A 144 -13.50 48.10 7.65
CA ALA A 144 -12.43 48.59 6.81
C ALA A 144 -12.76 48.43 5.32
N ALA A 145 -12.72 49.53 4.60
CA ALA A 145 -13.15 49.60 3.19
C ALA A 145 -12.13 49.02 2.19
N THR A 146 -10.87 48.79 2.61
CA THR A 146 -9.79 48.35 1.72
C THR A 146 -9.11 47.09 2.25
N PRO A 147 -8.57 46.21 1.38
CA PRO A 147 -7.82 45.02 1.82
C PRO A 147 -6.62 45.37 2.72
N MET A 148 -5.95 46.48 2.46
CA MET A 148 -4.85 46.94 3.29
C MET A 148 -5.33 47.40 4.68
N GLY A 149 -6.47 48.11 4.75
CA GLY A 149 -7.10 48.50 6.01
C GLY A 149 -7.55 47.29 6.81
N GLN A 150 -8.16 46.29 6.16
CA GLN A 150 -8.51 45.00 6.80
C GLN A 150 -7.29 44.26 7.35
N ALA A 151 -6.23 44.16 6.55
CA ALA A 151 -4.96 43.55 6.98
C ALA A 151 -4.38 44.28 8.20
N HIS A 152 -4.45 45.62 8.22
CA HIS A 152 -3.92 46.40 9.35
C HIS A 152 -4.71 46.11 10.64
N GLU A 153 -6.03 46.05 10.59
CA GLU A 153 -6.84 45.74 11.78
C GLU A 153 -6.62 44.28 12.25
N VAL A 154 -6.44 43.32 11.34
CA VAL A 154 -6.08 41.95 11.70
C VAL A 154 -4.70 41.89 12.36
N ALA A 155 -3.71 42.63 11.83
CA ALA A 155 -2.37 42.71 12.43
C ALA A 155 -2.42 43.29 13.86
N LYS A 156 -3.19 44.35 14.08
CA LYS A 156 -3.41 44.88 15.44
C LYS A 156 -3.96 43.82 16.39
N GLN A 157 -4.95 43.05 15.94
CA GLN A 157 -5.53 41.98 16.75
C GLN A 157 -4.48 40.89 17.09
N ILE A 158 -3.61 40.52 16.14
CA ILE A 158 -2.53 39.56 16.39
C ILE A 158 -1.58 40.11 17.48
N PHE A 159 -1.17 41.38 17.38
CA PHE A 159 -0.31 42.00 18.40
C PHE A 159 -1.02 42.07 19.76
N HIS A 160 -2.29 42.41 19.79
CA HIS A 160 -3.07 42.42 21.04
C HIS A 160 -3.13 41.02 21.71
N LEU A 161 -3.35 39.95 20.93
CA LEU A 161 -3.31 38.59 21.44
C LEU A 161 -1.93 38.23 22.01
N ARG A 162 -0.86 38.63 21.35
CA ARG A 162 0.52 38.42 21.84
C ARG A 162 0.80 39.19 23.15
N GLU A 163 0.35 40.40 23.23
CA GLU A 163 0.46 41.24 24.43
C GLU A 163 -0.34 40.62 25.58
N THR A 164 -1.60 40.22 25.35
CA THR A 164 -2.44 39.56 26.33
C THR A 164 -1.78 38.28 26.86
N ARG A 165 -1.17 37.50 25.97
CA ARG A 165 -0.41 36.29 26.39
C ARG A 165 0.77 36.64 27.28
N MET A 166 1.53 37.71 26.93
CA MET A 166 2.64 38.16 27.76
C MET A 166 2.20 38.59 29.16
N TYR A 167 1.12 39.36 29.27
CA TYR A 167 0.55 39.79 30.55
C TYR A 167 0.10 38.60 31.40
N LEU A 168 -0.53 37.60 30.79
CA LEU A 168 -0.92 36.38 31.50
C LEU A 168 0.31 35.60 32.02
N LEU A 169 1.35 35.47 31.20
CA LEU A 169 2.56 34.72 31.58
C LEU A 169 3.38 35.46 32.65
N ASN A 170 3.37 36.80 32.62
CA ASN A 170 4.08 37.64 33.61
C ASN A 170 3.29 37.77 34.92
N GLY A 171 2.04 37.34 34.98
CA GLY A 171 1.21 37.51 36.17
C GLY A 171 0.69 38.94 36.35
N GLU A 172 0.66 39.76 35.30
CA GLU A 172 0.23 41.17 35.31
C GLU A 172 -1.27 41.34 35.09
N VAL A 173 -2.04 40.24 35.12
CA VAL A 173 -3.52 40.24 34.92
C VAL A 173 -4.19 40.15 36.27
N GLU A 174 -5.07 41.12 36.59
CA GLU A 174 -5.81 41.18 37.85
C GLU A 174 -6.65 39.93 38.19
N HIS A 175 -7.12 39.23 37.14
CA HIS A 175 -7.98 38.04 37.27
C HIS A 175 -7.41 36.87 36.45
N ALA A 176 -6.16 36.48 36.72
CA ALA A 176 -5.57 35.29 36.10
C ALA A 176 -6.29 34.02 36.58
N PRO A 177 -6.44 32.99 35.71
CA PRO A 177 -6.98 31.71 36.16
C PRO A 177 -6.22 31.13 37.36
N ALA A 178 -6.95 30.73 38.40
CA ALA A 178 -6.36 30.32 39.68
C ALA A 178 -5.69 28.94 39.62
N ASP A 179 -6.02 28.08 38.63
CA ASP A 179 -5.46 26.76 38.47
C ASP A 179 -4.71 26.59 37.13
N GLY A 180 -3.74 25.67 37.12
CA GLY A 180 -2.89 25.44 35.95
C GLY A 180 -3.62 24.85 34.73
N GLU A 181 -4.73 24.15 34.91
CA GLU A 181 -5.51 23.60 33.80
C GLU A 181 -6.34 24.68 33.11
N ALA A 182 -6.96 25.56 33.86
CA ALA A 182 -7.68 26.72 33.33
C ALA A 182 -6.73 27.65 32.56
N MET A 183 -5.52 27.88 33.10
CA MET A 183 -4.48 28.68 32.42
C MET A 183 -4.08 28.04 31.09
N LYS A 184 -3.87 26.72 31.05
CA LYS A 184 -3.55 26.00 29.81
C LYS A 184 -4.65 26.15 28.76
N LEU A 185 -5.92 26.06 29.15
CA LEU A 185 -7.04 26.25 28.24
C LEU A 185 -7.10 27.67 27.65
N VAL A 186 -6.86 28.69 28.47
CA VAL A 186 -6.83 30.09 28.00
C VAL A 186 -5.68 30.31 27.04
N LEU A 187 -4.45 29.86 27.39
CA LEU A 187 -3.29 29.98 26.50
C LEU A 187 -3.48 29.22 25.19
N ALA A 188 -4.06 28.01 25.23
CA ALA A 188 -4.34 27.23 24.01
C ALA A 188 -5.38 27.94 23.11
N GLU A 189 -6.38 28.61 23.67
CA GLU A 189 -7.36 29.33 22.88
C GLU A 189 -6.75 30.61 22.28
N LEU A 190 -5.89 31.34 23.03
CA LEU A 190 -5.13 32.49 22.48
C LEU A 190 -4.21 32.05 21.33
N ASP A 191 -3.47 30.93 21.51
CA ASP A 191 -2.61 30.41 20.46
C ASP A 191 -3.39 30.03 19.20
N LYS A 192 -4.55 29.42 19.35
CA LYS A 192 -5.41 29.04 18.24
C LYS A 192 -5.97 30.25 17.51
N GLN A 193 -6.38 31.28 18.24
CA GLN A 193 -6.86 32.54 17.64
C GLN A 193 -5.73 33.26 16.90
N GLU A 194 -4.56 33.40 17.53
CA GLU A 194 -3.38 34.01 16.91
C GLU A 194 -2.97 33.24 15.65
N GLN A 195 -2.93 31.89 15.70
CA GLN A 195 -2.61 31.08 14.54
C GLN A 195 -3.62 31.30 13.40
N ALA A 196 -4.92 31.32 13.69
CA ALA A 196 -5.97 31.51 12.69
C ALA A 196 -5.84 32.88 11.99
N LEU A 197 -5.53 33.93 12.74
CA LEU A 197 -5.31 35.27 12.17
C LEU A 197 -3.99 35.37 11.42
N THR A 198 -2.92 34.76 11.95
CA THR A 198 -1.59 34.76 11.32
C THR A 198 -1.61 34.00 10.00
N GLU A 199 -2.36 32.89 9.90
CA GLU A 199 -2.54 32.13 8.66
C GLU A 199 -3.12 32.97 7.52
N LEU A 200 -3.86 34.07 7.82
CA LEU A 200 -4.36 35.01 6.81
C LEU A 200 -3.25 35.80 6.11
N PHE A 201 -2.08 35.91 6.76
CA PHE A 201 -0.90 36.57 6.21
C PHE A 201 0.11 35.58 5.67
N ILE A 202 0.56 34.60 6.49
CA ILE A 202 1.62 33.69 6.10
C ILE A 202 1.13 32.56 5.19
N GLY A 203 -0.21 32.36 5.11
CA GLY A 203 -0.80 31.26 4.40
C GLY A 203 -0.76 29.96 5.19
N LYS A 204 -1.24 28.91 4.56
CA LYS A 204 -1.33 27.57 5.15
C LYS A 204 -0.41 26.59 4.45
N ARG A 205 0.33 25.82 5.24
CA ARG A 205 1.15 24.71 4.76
C ARG A 205 0.61 23.44 5.36
N SER A 206 0.27 22.47 4.52
CA SER A 206 -0.18 21.15 4.97
C SER A 206 0.65 20.07 4.32
N LYS A 207 0.94 19.00 5.07
CA LYS A 207 1.71 17.84 4.60
C LYS A 207 0.90 16.59 4.84
N LYS A 208 0.68 15.82 3.78
CA LYS A 208 -0.02 14.54 3.83
C LYS A 208 0.84 13.45 3.24
N THR A 209 0.74 12.24 3.80
CA THR A 209 1.34 11.05 3.20
C THR A 209 0.30 10.35 2.34
N ALA A 210 0.69 9.98 1.14
CA ALA A 210 -0.16 9.27 0.18
C ALA A 210 0.54 8.00 -0.31
N HIS A 211 -0.25 7.06 -0.81
CA HIS A 211 0.20 5.75 -1.29
C HIS A 211 -0.28 5.52 -2.71
N LYS A 212 0.56 4.86 -3.51
CA LYS A 212 0.21 4.37 -4.86
C LYS A 212 0.58 2.91 -4.95
N HIS A 213 -0.43 2.07 -5.20
CA HIS A 213 -0.24 0.65 -5.40
C HIS A 213 -0.19 0.34 -6.90
N ILE A 214 0.86 -0.35 -7.32
CA ILE A 214 1.03 -0.82 -8.70
C ILE A 214 1.15 -2.33 -8.68
N ARG A 215 0.35 -3.01 -9.48
CA ARG A 215 0.36 -4.47 -9.62
C ARG A 215 1.04 -4.86 -10.93
N LEU A 216 1.98 -5.80 -10.85
CA LEU A 216 2.77 -6.29 -11.97
C LEU A 216 2.69 -7.81 -12.07
N THR A 217 2.61 -8.31 -13.28
CA THR A 217 2.85 -9.72 -13.56
C THR A 217 4.36 -9.94 -13.72
N PRO A 218 4.94 -10.97 -13.07
CA PRO A 218 6.39 -11.17 -13.02
C PRO A 218 7.04 -11.49 -14.38
N ASP A 219 6.26 -11.91 -15.37
CA ASP A 219 6.68 -12.27 -16.72
C ASP A 219 6.87 -11.09 -17.69
N LYS A 220 6.46 -9.89 -17.26
CA LYS A 220 6.61 -8.69 -18.08
C LYS A 220 8.05 -8.20 -18.09
N ALA A 221 8.39 -7.51 -19.18
CA ALA A 221 9.65 -6.78 -19.30
C ALA A 221 9.71 -5.61 -18.29
N ASP A 222 10.86 -4.96 -18.22
CA ASP A 222 11.07 -3.75 -17.44
C ASP A 222 9.92 -2.75 -17.63
N GLN A 223 9.45 -2.17 -16.53
CA GLN A 223 8.37 -1.19 -16.53
C GLN A 223 8.91 0.19 -16.16
N LEU A 224 8.39 1.20 -16.84
CA LEU A 224 8.70 2.59 -16.57
C LEU A 224 7.47 3.30 -16.04
N TYR A 225 7.66 4.07 -14.97
CA TYR A 225 6.67 4.97 -14.40
C TYR A 225 7.30 6.34 -14.25
N TYR A 226 6.48 7.36 -14.17
CA TYR A 226 6.94 8.75 -14.16
C TYR A 226 6.41 9.44 -12.91
N PHE A 227 7.28 10.24 -12.29
CA PHE A 227 6.95 10.97 -11.09
C PHE A 227 7.58 12.36 -11.14
N SER A 228 6.75 13.40 -10.99
CA SER A 228 7.22 14.78 -10.94
C SER A 228 6.98 15.40 -9.57
N GLU A 229 7.76 16.44 -9.24
CA GLU A 229 7.57 17.20 -8.01
C GLU A 229 6.29 18.04 -8.02
N GLU A 230 5.74 18.35 -9.19
CA GLU A 230 4.53 19.17 -9.34
C GLU A 230 3.24 18.36 -9.41
N ASN A 231 3.29 17.17 -10.06
CA ASN A 231 2.08 16.41 -10.38
C ASN A 231 2.02 15.03 -9.69
N GLY A 232 3.11 14.61 -9.01
CA GLY A 232 3.23 13.26 -8.46
C GLY A 232 3.37 12.21 -9.57
N PHE A 233 2.65 11.10 -9.45
CA PHE A 233 2.62 10.08 -10.51
C PHE A 233 1.89 10.63 -11.74
N THR A 234 2.57 10.62 -12.88
CA THR A 234 2.12 11.22 -14.14
C THR A 234 2.44 10.30 -15.33
N ASP A 235 2.05 10.71 -16.52
CA ASP A 235 2.30 10.00 -17.77
C ASP A 235 3.67 10.36 -18.39
N ALA A 236 4.10 9.57 -19.38
CA ALA A 236 5.39 9.72 -20.06
C ALA A 236 5.58 11.07 -20.80
N GLU A 237 4.48 11.76 -21.09
CA GLU A 237 4.49 13.03 -21.85
C GLU A 237 4.92 14.24 -20.98
N ASN A 238 5.00 14.06 -19.66
CA ASN A 238 5.44 15.14 -18.77
C ASN A 238 6.96 15.26 -18.80
N ILE A 239 7.48 16.33 -19.41
CA ILE A 239 8.92 16.60 -19.59
C ILE A 239 9.66 16.75 -18.27
N ASP A 240 8.98 17.24 -17.21
CA ASP A 240 9.57 17.48 -15.90
C ASP A 240 9.51 16.26 -14.98
N ALA A 241 9.04 15.13 -15.50
CA ALA A 241 8.92 13.91 -14.72
C ALA A 241 10.19 13.06 -14.74
N ASP A 242 10.62 12.67 -13.55
CA ASP A 242 11.70 11.70 -13.39
C ASP A 242 11.19 10.27 -13.58
N THR A 243 12.05 9.43 -14.12
CA THR A 243 11.71 8.03 -14.39
C THR A 243 11.90 7.16 -13.16
N ILE A 244 10.86 6.38 -12.83
CA ILE A 244 10.93 5.23 -11.94
C ILE A 244 11.05 3.97 -12.82
N LYS A 245 12.22 3.32 -12.80
CA LYS A 245 12.44 2.07 -13.52
C LYS A 245 12.26 0.88 -12.59
N VAL A 246 11.41 -0.06 -12.99
CA VAL A 246 11.20 -1.35 -12.33
C VAL A 246 11.79 -2.44 -13.19
N THR A 247 12.83 -3.10 -12.71
CA THR A 247 13.52 -4.20 -13.42
C THR A 247 13.09 -5.53 -12.79
N LEU A 248 12.70 -6.48 -13.62
CA LEU A 248 12.24 -7.80 -13.24
C LEU A 248 13.19 -8.87 -13.81
N ASN A 249 14.01 -9.48 -12.96
CA ASN A 249 14.92 -10.56 -13.35
C ASN A 249 14.32 -11.89 -12.94
N ALA A 250 13.66 -12.55 -13.88
CA ALA A 250 13.01 -13.83 -13.67
C ALA A 250 14.03 -14.97 -13.62
N GLN A 251 13.91 -15.83 -12.61
CA GLN A 251 14.65 -17.08 -12.47
C GLN A 251 13.64 -18.22 -12.42
N LYS A 252 13.44 -18.83 -13.59
CA LYS A 252 12.53 -19.97 -13.71
C LYS A 252 13.19 -21.22 -13.12
N GLN A 253 12.40 -22.00 -12.37
CA GLN A 253 12.84 -23.29 -11.86
C GLN A 253 12.97 -24.32 -12.99
N SER A 254 13.98 -25.17 -12.90
CA SER A 254 14.16 -26.29 -13.81
C SER A 254 14.16 -27.60 -13.03
N LEU A 255 13.47 -28.60 -13.51
CA LEU A 255 13.23 -29.83 -12.76
C LEU A 255 14.43 -30.76 -12.63
N LEU A 256 15.50 -30.66 -13.41
CA LEU A 256 16.56 -31.68 -13.35
C LEU A 256 17.93 -31.16 -13.74
N PRO A 257 19.01 -31.72 -13.13
CA PRO A 257 20.31 -31.66 -13.73
C PRO A 257 20.26 -32.37 -15.10
N PRO A 258 20.98 -31.86 -16.12
CA PRO A 258 20.93 -32.37 -17.49
C PRO A 258 21.23 -33.88 -17.66
N ALA A 259 21.86 -34.52 -16.66
CA ALA A 259 22.26 -35.92 -16.73
C ALA A 259 21.11 -36.93 -16.57
N GLU A 260 19.93 -36.52 -16.05
CA GLU A 260 18.82 -37.45 -15.82
C GLU A 260 17.66 -37.32 -16.85
N LEU A 261 17.77 -36.40 -17.79
CA LEU A 261 16.75 -36.16 -18.85
C LEU A 261 16.63 -37.28 -19.89
N GLY A 262 17.51 -38.32 -19.83
CA GLY A 262 17.48 -39.41 -20.79
C GLY A 262 16.37 -40.48 -20.59
N LYS A 263 15.71 -40.49 -19.47
CA LYS A 263 14.54 -41.37 -19.24
C LYS A 263 13.28 -40.56 -19.53
N LYS A 264 12.54 -40.96 -20.57
CA LYS A 264 11.20 -40.39 -20.87
C LYS A 264 10.36 -40.42 -19.58
N GLN A 265 10.23 -39.31 -18.91
CA GLN A 265 9.25 -39.16 -17.86
C GLN A 265 7.87 -39.29 -18.50
N LYS A 266 7.14 -40.34 -18.14
CA LYS A 266 5.71 -40.38 -18.41
C LYS A 266 5.11 -39.12 -17.75
N ALA A 267 4.30 -38.40 -18.52
CA ALA A 267 3.48 -37.32 -17.93
C ALA A 267 2.84 -37.84 -16.63
N PRO A 268 2.81 -37.04 -15.55
CA PRO A 268 2.25 -37.48 -14.30
C PRO A 268 0.84 -38.03 -14.56
N ALA A 269 0.57 -39.23 -14.08
CA ALA A 269 -0.76 -39.81 -14.20
C ALA A 269 -1.75 -38.82 -13.55
N LEU A 270 -2.91 -38.57 -14.18
CA LEU A 270 -3.94 -37.64 -13.73
C LEU A 270 -4.49 -37.89 -12.31
N SER A 271 -3.99 -38.90 -11.61
CA SER A 271 -4.38 -39.32 -10.27
C SER A 271 -3.42 -38.94 -9.13
N GLN A 272 -2.35 -38.19 -9.40
CA GLN A 272 -1.36 -37.85 -8.37
C GLN A 272 -1.55 -36.42 -7.84
N ILE A 273 -1.31 -36.26 -6.53
CA ILE A 273 -1.23 -34.94 -5.92
C ILE A 273 0.02 -34.24 -6.45
N VAL A 274 -0.15 -33.07 -7.00
CA VAL A 274 0.92 -32.24 -7.57
C VAL A 274 1.13 -31.01 -6.72
N TYR A 275 2.38 -30.70 -6.40
CA TYR A 275 2.76 -29.46 -5.74
C TYR A 275 3.68 -28.64 -6.65
N ASN A 276 3.82 -27.36 -6.38
CA ASN A 276 4.63 -26.48 -7.19
C ASN A 276 5.96 -26.14 -6.48
N LEU A 277 7.09 -26.37 -7.17
CA LEU A 277 8.38 -25.81 -6.77
C LEU A 277 8.53 -24.44 -7.41
N PRO A 278 8.38 -23.34 -6.66
CA PRO A 278 8.34 -22.01 -7.25
C PRO A 278 9.71 -21.57 -7.77
N GLY A 279 9.71 -20.80 -8.85
CA GLY A 279 10.87 -20.02 -9.23
C GLY A 279 10.98 -18.74 -8.41
N SER A 280 11.87 -17.84 -8.81
CA SER A 280 12.03 -16.54 -8.16
C SER A 280 12.10 -15.39 -9.17
N CYS A 281 11.88 -14.19 -8.68
CA CYS A 281 12.06 -12.96 -9.43
C CYS A 281 12.76 -11.94 -8.55
N GLU A 282 13.90 -11.43 -9.03
CA GLU A 282 14.53 -10.28 -8.42
C GLU A 282 13.87 -9.02 -8.96
N VAL A 283 13.24 -8.27 -8.06
CA VAL A 283 12.58 -7.00 -8.36
C VAL A 283 13.46 -5.88 -7.87
N LYS A 284 13.83 -4.97 -8.75
CA LYS A 284 14.63 -3.78 -8.44
C LYS A 284 13.88 -2.54 -8.88
N VAL A 285 13.70 -1.59 -7.97
CA VAL A 285 13.09 -0.29 -8.25
C VAL A 285 14.13 0.81 -8.12
N THR A 286 14.29 1.61 -9.18
CA THR A 286 15.22 2.74 -9.22
C THR A 286 14.47 4.02 -9.52
N TYR A 287 14.87 5.13 -8.90
CA TYR A 287 14.34 6.47 -9.13
C TYR A 287 15.50 7.47 -9.20
N LYS A 288 15.51 8.35 -10.18
CA LYS A 288 16.61 9.29 -10.44
C LYS A 288 17.98 8.57 -10.52
N GLY A 289 18.01 7.36 -11.10
CA GLY A 289 19.22 6.53 -11.20
C GLY A 289 19.68 5.86 -9.90
N ARG A 290 19.03 6.10 -8.77
CA ARG A 290 19.36 5.49 -7.47
C ARG A 290 18.43 4.34 -7.14
N SER A 291 18.97 3.27 -6.55
CA SER A 291 18.16 2.15 -6.09
C SER A 291 17.33 2.56 -4.88
N MET A 292 16.00 2.47 -4.98
CA MET A 292 15.08 2.68 -3.87
C MET A 292 14.85 1.42 -3.06
N ASN A 293 14.63 0.29 -3.77
CA ASN A 293 14.44 -1.02 -3.14
C ASN A 293 14.84 -2.13 -4.11
N LYS A 294 15.27 -3.25 -3.52
CA LYS A 294 15.60 -4.48 -4.23
C LYS A 294 15.16 -5.67 -3.38
N ARG A 295 14.38 -6.58 -3.95
CA ARG A 295 13.91 -7.77 -3.26
C ARG A 295 13.76 -8.96 -4.20
N THR A 296 14.20 -10.13 -3.78
CA THR A 296 13.87 -11.38 -4.45
C THR A 296 12.58 -11.95 -3.85
N VAL A 297 11.65 -12.29 -4.71
CA VAL A 297 10.35 -12.87 -4.34
C VAL A 297 10.16 -14.22 -5.00
N SER A 298 9.49 -15.14 -4.32
CA SER A 298 9.10 -16.42 -4.91
C SER A 298 7.92 -16.19 -5.85
N VAL A 299 7.97 -16.83 -7.02
CA VAL A 299 6.97 -16.68 -8.08
C VAL A 299 6.45 -18.07 -8.46
N ALA A 300 5.18 -18.32 -8.19
CA ALA A 300 4.58 -19.62 -8.40
C ALA A 300 4.57 -20.04 -9.88
N GLN A 301 4.24 -19.14 -10.80
CA GLN A 301 4.19 -19.43 -12.24
C GLN A 301 5.56 -19.59 -12.90
N PHE A 302 6.66 -19.28 -12.21
CA PHE A 302 8.02 -19.60 -12.65
C PHE A 302 8.51 -20.95 -12.11
N GLY A 303 7.65 -21.62 -11.39
CA GLY A 303 7.91 -22.94 -10.85
C GLY A 303 7.62 -24.07 -11.82
N VAL A 304 7.80 -25.26 -11.31
CA VAL A 304 7.47 -26.51 -11.97
C VAL A 304 6.60 -27.35 -11.08
N ASP A 305 5.63 -28.02 -11.69
CA ASP A 305 4.71 -28.89 -11.01
C ASP A 305 5.36 -30.26 -10.82
N VAL A 306 5.41 -30.74 -9.58
CA VAL A 306 6.05 -32.00 -9.17
C VAL A 306 5.01 -32.91 -8.53
N PRO A 307 4.86 -34.15 -9.01
CA PRO A 307 3.98 -35.12 -8.36
C PRO A 307 4.58 -35.58 -7.02
N LEU A 308 3.74 -35.76 -6.01
CA LEU A 308 4.15 -36.40 -4.76
C LEU A 308 4.48 -37.88 -5.01
N SER A 309 5.57 -38.35 -4.38
CA SER A 309 5.92 -39.78 -4.46
C SER A 309 4.85 -40.64 -3.80
N GLN A 310 4.48 -41.72 -4.48
CA GLN A 310 3.54 -42.71 -3.93
C GLN A 310 4.08 -43.37 -2.65
N ASP A 311 5.39 -43.44 -2.48
CA ASP A 311 6.02 -44.03 -1.29
C ASP A 311 5.66 -43.28 0.00
N LEU A 312 5.26 -42.00 -0.10
CA LEU A 312 4.77 -41.22 1.04
C LEU A 312 3.50 -41.81 1.63
N PHE A 313 2.70 -42.46 0.81
CA PHE A 313 1.38 -43.00 1.17
C PHE A 313 1.40 -44.50 1.46
N THR A 314 2.57 -45.15 1.35
CA THR A 314 2.79 -46.56 1.69
C THR A 314 3.18 -46.67 3.17
N GLY A 315 2.26 -47.13 4.02
CA GLY A 315 2.55 -47.30 5.44
C GLY A 315 1.26 -47.34 6.28
N ALA A 316 1.42 -47.73 7.54
CA ALA A 316 0.28 -47.82 8.47
C ALA A 316 -0.27 -46.43 8.88
N THR A 317 0.53 -45.39 8.73
CA THR A 317 0.14 -43.99 9.07
C THR A 317 0.25 -43.11 7.83
N LEU A 318 -0.84 -42.42 7.50
CA LEU A 318 -0.86 -41.47 6.41
C LEU A 318 -0.09 -40.19 6.80
N PRO A 319 0.67 -39.60 5.88
CA PRO A 319 1.37 -38.36 6.16
C PRO A 319 0.38 -37.17 6.28
N VAL A 320 0.73 -36.21 7.10
CA VAL A 320 0.12 -34.87 7.10
C VAL A 320 1.02 -33.96 6.30
N ILE A 321 0.51 -33.39 5.23
CA ILE A 321 1.26 -32.50 4.35
C ILE A 321 0.59 -31.12 4.32
N VAL A 322 1.35 -30.08 4.58
CA VAL A 322 0.87 -28.70 4.50
C VAL A 322 1.55 -28.03 3.31
N PHE A 323 0.78 -27.37 2.47
CA PHE A 323 1.27 -26.61 1.33
C PHE A 323 1.21 -25.10 1.63
N ASP A 324 2.15 -24.38 1.05
CA ASP A 324 2.14 -22.92 1.08
C ASP A 324 1.15 -22.41 0.02
N GLU A 325 0.08 -21.78 0.46
CA GLU A 325 -0.96 -21.22 -0.42
C GLU A 325 -0.45 -20.14 -1.38
N LYS A 326 0.70 -19.51 -1.08
CA LYS A 326 1.28 -18.46 -1.91
C LYS A 326 2.07 -18.99 -3.09
N THR A 327 2.73 -20.11 -2.90
CA THR A 327 3.65 -20.68 -3.88
C THR A 327 3.25 -22.06 -4.38
N GLY A 328 2.39 -22.76 -3.65
CA GLY A 328 2.03 -24.15 -3.90
C GLY A 328 3.09 -25.15 -3.48
N ASN A 329 4.17 -24.70 -2.83
CA ASN A 329 5.26 -25.57 -2.38
C ASN A 329 4.88 -26.31 -1.09
N ILE A 330 5.58 -27.41 -0.81
CA ILE A 330 5.46 -28.11 0.47
C ILE A 330 6.05 -27.24 1.58
N LYS A 331 5.27 -26.96 2.61
CA LYS A 331 5.68 -26.24 3.81
C LYS A 331 6.17 -27.20 4.91
N SER A 332 5.48 -28.32 5.08
CA SER A 332 5.86 -29.35 6.04
C SER A 332 5.26 -30.70 5.67
N ILE A 333 5.98 -31.76 6.05
CA ILE A 333 5.52 -33.14 6.02
C ILE A 333 5.78 -33.72 7.40
N SER A 334 4.76 -34.33 8.01
CA SER A 334 4.86 -35.11 9.26
C SER A 334 4.13 -36.45 9.10
N LYS A 335 4.55 -37.45 9.86
CA LYS A 335 3.92 -38.77 9.94
C LYS A 335 3.44 -39.02 11.36
#